data_11f298f229d2f093a3e679b3d0f6eb60
#
_entry.id   11f298f229d2f093a3e679b3d0f6eb60
#
_cell.length_a   1.000
_cell.length_b   1.000
_cell.length_c   1.000
_cell.angle_alpha   90.00
_cell.angle_beta   90.00
_cell.angle_gamma   90.00
#
_symmetry.space_group_name_H-M   'P 1'
#
loop_
_entity.id
_entity.type
_entity.pdbx_description
1 polymer ?
#
loop_
_entity_poly.entity_id
_entity_poly.type
_entity_poly.pdbx_seq_one_letter_code
_entity_poly.pdbx_strand_id
1 'polypeptide(L)'
;MRLFYWLTILASLSCSAKNNGFDIVALGTAGGTKSSNLSSFLIAPHGSQSGVACDAGSLVDGIEKAVEQGSFVEANDSIKQRNNGIVIPRSSTHQLTGNVLQNYIKGYLISHSHLDHLAGLLVGSVDDSAKPLYAFEPVLQNIETNYFNWQSWPNFADKGKQPRLNKYQYRELLPDKKQQIHNTDMFVTAYPLSHSGQLSSAFVIEYQNDIVLCLGDTGADSIEQVDKLASLWQAIKPAVLKGQLKAIIIESSFSNERPTNLLFGHLTPQLVNQEIAFLVQILGEPSAIKGLPIIISHIKPVLRRPNPTNPVTIQEKILAQLTAENPFGVNYIIPEQGQYWHVE
;
A
#
# COMPACT_ATOMS: atom_id res chain seq x y z
N MET A 1 7.19 -69.91 -17.26
CA MET A 1 7.81 -68.68 -17.73
C MET A 1 6.80 -67.55 -17.42
N ARG A 2 6.99 -66.79 -16.31
CA ARG A 2 6.11 -65.67 -15.89
C ARG A 2 6.89 -64.38 -16.16
N LEU A 3 6.42 -63.58 -17.12
CA LEU A 3 6.92 -62.23 -17.41
C LEU A 3 6.40 -61.26 -16.32
N PHE A 4 7.35 -60.64 -15.60
CA PHE A 4 7.08 -59.47 -14.73
C PHE A 4 7.17 -58.20 -15.57
N TYR A 5 6.09 -57.46 -15.76
CA TYR A 5 6.10 -56.09 -16.27
C TYR A 5 6.36 -55.14 -15.12
N TRP A 6 7.49 -54.43 -15.20
CA TRP A 6 7.76 -53.27 -14.34
C TRP A 6 7.09 -52.03 -14.93
N LEU A 7 6.08 -51.54 -14.24
CA LEU A 7 5.50 -50.23 -14.55
C LEU A 7 6.35 -49.14 -13.89
N THR A 8 7.14 -48.43 -14.67
CA THR A 8 7.82 -47.21 -14.22
C THR A 8 6.84 -46.05 -14.21
N ILE A 9 6.43 -45.63 -13.04
CA ILE A 9 5.67 -44.40 -12.83
C ILE A 9 6.65 -43.22 -12.91
N LEU A 10 6.67 -42.52 -14.05
CA LEU A 10 7.31 -41.22 -14.20
C LEU A 10 6.44 -40.20 -13.43
N ALA A 11 6.85 -39.85 -12.23
CA ALA A 11 6.32 -38.68 -11.55
C ALA A 11 6.84 -37.43 -12.29
N SER A 12 5.99 -36.80 -13.07
CA SER A 12 6.24 -35.47 -13.62
C SER A 12 6.25 -34.47 -12.46
N LEU A 13 7.45 -34.10 -12.03
CA LEU A 13 7.66 -32.89 -11.22
C LEU A 13 7.30 -31.69 -12.08
N SER A 14 6.05 -31.23 -12.00
CA SER A 14 5.68 -29.91 -12.48
C SER A 14 6.43 -28.90 -11.62
N CYS A 15 7.53 -28.38 -12.11
CA CYS A 15 8.15 -27.18 -11.58
C CYS A 15 7.16 -26.05 -11.84
N SER A 16 6.26 -25.78 -10.89
CA SER A 16 5.48 -24.56 -10.88
C SER A 16 6.50 -23.43 -10.78
N ALA A 17 6.58 -22.59 -11.79
CA ALA A 17 7.33 -21.35 -11.70
C ALA A 17 6.85 -20.64 -10.42
N LYS A 18 7.74 -20.41 -9.45
CA LYS A 18 7.42 -19.64 -8.27
C LYS A 18 7.01 -18.26 -8.75
N ASN A 19 5.75 -17.90 -8.57
CA ASN A 19 5.29 -16.52 -8.70
C ASN A 19 5.87 -15.74 -7.52
N ASN A 20 7.08 -15.21 -7.69
CA ASN A 20 7.75 -14.42 -6.65
C ASN A 20 7.33 -12.96 -6.76
N GLY A 21 7.39 -12.24 -5.64
CA GLY A 21 7.15 -10.81 -5.60
C GLY A 21 5.68 -10.41 -5.50
N PHE A 22 5.46 -9.12 -5.74
CA PHE A 22 4.14 -8.50 -5.58
C PHE A 22 3.75 -7.67 -6.79
N ASP A 23 2.45 -7.61 -7.02
CA ASP A 23 1.80 -6.65 -7.90
C ASP A 23 1.30 -5.49 -7.06
N ILE A 24 1.65 -4.26 -7.44
CA ILE A 24 1.24 -3.04 -6.76
C ILE A 24 0.50 -2.15 -7.75
N VAL A 25 -0.66 -1.62 -7.35
CA VAL A 25 -1.42 -0.63 -8.14
C VAL A 25 -1.68 0.60 -7.27
N ALA A 26 -1.29 1.78 -7.75
CA ALA A 26 -1.59 3.04 -7.08
C ALA A 26 -3.02 3.47 -7.38
N LEU A 27 -3.95 3.20 -6.46
CA LEU A 27 -5.34 3.66 -6.57
C LEU A 27 -5.47 5.15 -6.26
N GLY A 28 -4.55 5.70 -5.46
CA GLY A 28 -4.47 7.10 -5.14
C GLY A 28 -3.08 7.46 -4.60
N THR A 29 -2.54 8.61 -5.02
CA THR A 29 -1.14 8.97 -4.80
C THR A 29 -0.93 10.29 -4.09
N ALA A 30 -2.00 11.12 -3.94
CA ALA A 30 -1.91 12.47 -3.42
C ALA A 30 -2.41 12.58 -1.98
N GLY A 31 -1.82 13.47 -1.21
CA GLY A 31 -2.32 13.87 0.10
C GLY A 31 -3.28 15.06 0.01
N GLY A 32 -4.44 14.98 0.66
CA GLY A 32 -5.35 16.10 0.88
C GLY A 32 -6.30 16.44 -0.26
N THR A 33 -6.04 17.47 -1.06
CA THR A 33 -7.07 18.24 -1.78
C THR A 33 -7.65 17.63 -3.08
N LYS A 34 -7.12 16.54 -3.59
CA LYS A 34 -7.64 15.86 -4.79
C LYS A 34 -8.50 14.65 -4.39
N SER A 35 -9.78 14.85 -4.16
CA SER A 35 -10.71 13.83 -3.66
C SER A 35 -10.75 12.54 -4.49
N SER A 36 -10.50 12.60 -5.79
CA SER A 36 -10.43 11.42 -6.67
C SER A 36 -9.07 10.72 -6.70
N ASN A 37 -8.04 11.24 -6.00
CA ASN A 37 -6.68 10.70 -6.01
C ASN A 37 -6.02 10.67 -4.62
N LEU A 38 -6.81 10.39 -3.59
CA LEU A 38 -6.36 10.32 -2.19
C LEU A 38 -5.65 8.99 -1.91
N SER A 39 -4.76 8.97 -0.92
CA SER A 39 -3.82 7.88 -0.64
C SER A 39 -4.48 6.50 -0.58
N SER A 40 -4.08 5.59 -1.47
CA SER A 40 -4.53 4.19 -1.51
C SER A 40 -3.65 3.37 -2.45
N PHE A 41 -3.17 2.22 -2.00
CA PHE A 41 -2.38 1.29 -2.80
C PHE A 41 -2.94 -0.12 -2.69
N LEU A 42 -3.20 -0.77 -3.81
CA LEU A 42 -3.56 -2.18 -3.84
C LEU A 42 -2.28 -3.01 -3.97
N ILE A 43 -2.13 -4.00 -3.09
CA ILE A 43 -0.96 -4.88 -3.01
C ILE A 43 -1.46 -6.33 -3.06
N ALA A 44 -0.88 -7.12 -3.96
CA ALA A 44 -1.22 -8.53 -4.13
C ALA A 44 0.01 -9.35 -4.44
N PRO A 45 0.08 -10.63 -4.07
CA PRO A 45 1.10 -11.53 -4.60
C PRO A 45 1.00 -11.64 -6.10
N HIS A 46 2.14 -11.71 -6.80
CA HIS A 46 2.14 -11.79 -8.26
C HIS A 46 1.29 -12.95 -8.79
N GLY A 47 0.39 -12.63 -9.73
CA GLY A 47 -0.54 -13.60 -10.32
C GLY A 47 -1.65 -14.10 -9.40
N SER A 48 -1.78 -13.54 -8.18
CA SER A 48 -2.87 -13.88 -7.26
C SER A 48 -4.22 -13.37 -7.74
N GLN A 49 -5.29 -14.03 -7.30
CA GLN A 49 -6.68 -13.61 -7.51
C GLN A 49 -7.23 -12.81 -6.31
N SER A 50 -6.35 -12.30 -5.46
CA SER A 50 -6.72 -11.55 -4.27
C SER A 50 -5.62 -10.57 -3.85
N GLY A 51 -6.03 -9.37 -3.43
CA GLY A 51 -5.16 -8.34 -2.92
C GLY A 51 -5.75 -7.67 -1.67
N VAL A 52 -4.95 -6.80 -1.05
CA VAL A 52 -5.33 -5.95 0.07
C VAL A 52 -5.02 -4.50 -0.26
N ALA A 53 -5.90 -3.58 0.13
CA ALA A 53 -5.60 -2.18 -0.02
C ALA A 53 -4.92 -1.62 1.24
N CYS A 54 -3.83 -0.91 1.06
CA CYS A 54 -3.17 -0.09 2.06
C CYS A 54 -3.72 1.33 1.93
N ASP A 55 -4.46 1.76 2.92
CA ASP A 55 -5.37 2.88 2.92
C ASP A 55 -6.47 2.81 1.83
N ALA A 56 -7.44 3.67 1.93
CA ALA A 56 -8.63 3.65 1.12
C ALA A 56 -9.18 5.06 0.85
N GLY A 57 -8.29 6.02 0.62
CA GLY A 57 -8.65 7.40 0.29
C GLY A 57 -9.37 7.51 -1.04
N SER A 58 -8.91 6.78 -2.07
CA SER A 58 -9.60 6.63 -3.35
C SER A 58 -9.72 5.16 -3.70
N LEU A 59 -10.93 4.66 -3.88
CA LEU A 59 -11.19 3.27 -4.29
C LEU A 59 -11.78 3.22 -5.69
N VAL A 60 -13.05 3.58 -5.87
CA VAL A 60 -13.73 3.45 -7.17
C VAL A 60 -13.01 4.25 -8.24
N ASP A 61 -12.79 5.54 -8.03
CA ASP A 61 -12.08 6.41 -8.99
C ASP A 61 -10.67 5.85 -9.32
N GLY A 62 -9.96 5.34 -8.31
CA GLY A 62 -8.63 4.77 -8.49
C GLY A 62 -8.64 3.46 -9.28
N ILE A 63 -9.62 2.58 -9.02
CA ILE A 63 -9.81 1.33 -9.76
C ILE A 63 -10.21 1.65 -11.20
N GLU A 64 -11.15 2.59 -11.44
CA GLU A 64 -11.53 3.02 -12.78
C GLU A 64 -10.33 3.53 -13.56
N LYS A 65 -9.50 4.37 -12.93
CA LYS A 65 -8.27 4.87 -13.55
C LYS A 65 -7.29 3.75 -13.88
N ALA A 66 -7.14 2.76 -13.00
CA ALA A 66 -6.30 1.59 -13.23
C ALA A 66 -6.83 0.69 -14.35
N VAL A 67 -8.14 0.54 -14.47
CA VAL A 67 -8.79 -0.17 -15.60
C VAL A 67 -8.54 0.57 -16.91
N GLU A 68 -8.72 1.90 -16.95
CA GLU A 68 -8.45 2.72 -18.14
C GLU A 68 -6.99 2.59 -18.62
N GLN A 69 -6.05 2.45 -17.69
CA GLN A 69 -4.62 2.30 -17.99
C GLN A 69 -4.20 0.85 -18.30
N GLY A 70 -5.12 -0.12 -18.18
CA GLY A 70 -4.83 -1.54 -18.40
C GLY A 70 -4.10 -2.21 -17.24
N SER A 71 -4.05 -1.59 -16.06
CA SER A 71 -3.47 -2.17 -14.84
C SER A 71 -4.34 -3.30 -14.27
N PHE A 72 -5.65 -3.27 -14.56
CA PHE A 72 -6.57 -4.41 -14.40
C PHE A 72 -7.12 -4.78 -15.76
N VAL A 73 -7.08 -6.07 -16.09
CA VAL A 73 -7.61 -6.62 -17.35
C VAL A 73 -8.51 -7.82 -17.05
N GLU A 74 -9.63 -7.94 -17.76
CA GLU A 74 -10.42 -9.16 -17.68
C GLU A 74 -9.67 -10.35 -18.33
N ALA A 75 -9.79 -11.52 -17.72
CA ALA A 75 -9.35 -12.77 -18.32
C ALA A 75 -10.20 -13.04 -19.56
N ASN A 76 -9.62 -12.78 -20.73
CA ASN A 76 -10.13 -13.27 -22.01
C ASN A 76 -9.38 -14.55 -22.37
N ASP A 77 -10.01 -15.47 -23.14
CA ASP A 77 -9.41 -16.74 -23.59
C ASP A 77 -8.12 -16.58 -24.41
N SER A 78 -7.73 -15.36 -24.75
CA SER A 78 -6.48 -15.04 -25.43
C SER A 78 -5.38 -14.67 -24.43
N ILE A 79 -4.50 -15.62 -24.20
CA ILE A 79 -3.32 -15.63 -23.31
C ILE A 79 -2.29 -14.48 -23.57
N LYS A 80 -2.54 -13.57 -24.50
CA LYS A 80 -1.53 -12.62 -25.00
C LYS A 80 -1.34 -11.33 -24.21
N GLN A 81 -2.07 -11.09 -23.10
CA GLN A 81 -1.99 -9.81 -22.36
C GLN A 81 -1.35 -9.90 -20.96
N ARG A 82 -0.58 -10.95 -20.67
CA ARG A 82 -0.08 -11.20 -19.29
C ARG A 82 1.04 -10.30 -18.77
N ASN A 83 1.57 -9.38 -19.55
CA ASN A 83 2.83 -8.72 -19.16
C ASN A 83 2.70 -7.33 -18.55
N ASN A 84 1.50 -6.71 -18.46
CA ASN A 84 1.38 -5.32 -18.03
C ASN A 84 0.21 -5.03 -17.07
N GLY A 85 -0.30 -6.01 -16.32
CA GLY A 85 -1.40 -5.76 -15.37
C GLY A 85 -1.90 -7.01 -14.67
N ILE A 86 -2.75 -6.79 -13.67
CA ILE A 86 -3.40 -7.86 -12.90
C ILE A 86 -4.57 -8.41 -13.71
N VAL A 87 -4.58 -9.72 -13.95
CA VAL A 87 -5.67 -10.40 -14.65
C VAL A 87 -6.79 -10.75 -13.70
N ILE A 88 -7.96 -10.17 -13.91
CA ILE A 88 -9.17 -10.39 -13.11
C ILE A 88 -10.09 -11.39 -13.82
N PRO A 89 -10.56 -12.47 -13.18
CA PRO A 89 -11.54 -13.36 -13.76
C PRO A 89 -12.80 -12.61 -14.21
N ARG A 90 -13.31 -12.95 -15.39
CA ARG A 90 -14.53 -12.32 -15.90
C ARG A 90 -15.70 -12.61 -14.97
N SER A 91 -16.46 -11.58 -14.62
CA SER A 91 -17.70 -11.70 -13.89
C SER A 91 -18.89 -11.64 -14.86
N SER A 92 -19.90 -12.46 -14.61
CA SER A 92 -21.18 -12.40 -15.33
C SER A 92 -22.11 -11.32 -14.78
N THR A 93 -21.80 -10.79 -13.58
CA THR A 93 -22.70 -9.88 -12.82
C THR A 93 -22.08 -8.51 -12.56
N HIS A 94 -20.77 -8.36 -12.67
CA HIS A 94 -20.07 -7.12 -12.35
C HIS A 94 -19.22 -6.63 -13.52
N GLN A 95 -19.20 -5.33 -13.73
CA GLN A 95 -18.15 -4.69 -14.53
C GLN A 95 -16.79 -4.86 -13.84
N LEU A 96 -15.70 -4.68 -14.58
CA LEU A 96 -14.34 -4.90 -14.06
C LEU A 96 -14.05 -4.11 -12.78
N THR A 97 -14.42 -2.82 -12.74
CA THR A 97 -14.28 -1.97 -11.53
C THR A 97 -14.98 -2.58 -10.32
N GLY A 98 -16.25 -2.96 -10.46
CA GLY A 98 -17.03 -3.59 -9.39
C GLY A 98 -16.46 -4.94 -8.98
N ASN A 99 -15.94 -5.72 -9.94
CA ASN A 99 -15.30 -7.00 -9.67
C ASN A 99 -14.00 -6.86 -8.86
N VAL A 100 -13.17 -5.85 -9.20
CA VAL A 100 -11.97 -5.53 -8.42
C VAL A 100 -12.37 -5.11 -7.00
N LEU A 101 -13.30 -4.17 -6.86
CA LEU A 101 -13.74 -3.66 -5.55
C LEU A 101 -14.31 -4.79 -4.68
N GLN A 102 -15.27 -5.56 -5.20
CA GLN A 102 -16.07 -6.49 -4.39
C GLN A 102 -15.42 -7.86 -4.22
N ASN A 103 -14.69 -8.34 -5.25
CA ASN A 103 -14.20 -9.71 -5.27
C ASN A 103 -12.67 -9.83 -5.17
N TYR A 104 -11.90 -8.88 -5.72
CA TYR A 104 -10.45 -8.97 -5.70
C TYR A 104 -9.86 -8.40 -4.41
N ILE A 105 -10.32 -7.24 -3.94
CA ILE A 105 -9.89 -6.63 -2.66
C ILE A 105 -10.49 -7.41 -1.50
N LYS A 106 -9.66 -8.05 -0.67
CA LYS A 106 -10.08 -8.89 0.45
C LYS A 106 -10.11 -8.18 1.80
N GLY A 107 -9.62 -6.96 1.89
CA GLY A 107 -9.62 -6.17 3.10
C GLY A 107 -8.87 -4.86 2.93
N TYR A 108 -8.95 -4.03 3.95
CA TYR A 108 -8.33 -2.72 4.01
C TYR A 108 -7.42 -2.65 5.23
N LEU A 109 -6.17 -2.24 5.03
CA LEU A 109 -5.20 -1.90 6.07
C LEU A 109 -5.25 -0.38 6.23
N ILE A 110 -5.83 0.12 7.30
CA ILE A 110 -6.02 1.55 7.51
C ILE A 110 -4.93 2.07 8.44
N SER A 111 -4.10 2.96 7.93
CA SER A 111 -2.95 3.50 8.65
C SER A 111 -3.37 4.41 9.80
N HIS A 112 -4.29 5.32 9.54
CA HIS A 112 -4.87 6.24 10.50
C HIS A 112 -6.21 6.79 10.00
N SER A 113 -6.90 7.55 10.83
CA SER A 113 -8.30 7.93 10.59
C SER A 113 -8.51 9.30 9.92
N HIS A 114 -7.48 9.88 9.28
CA HIS A 114 -7.67 11.08 8.49
C HIS A 114 -8.52 10.79 7.24
N LEU A 115 -9.31 11.78 6.83
CA LEU A 115 -10.30 11.60 5.77
C LEU A 115 -9.69 11.23 4.42
N ASP A 116 -8.50 11.74 4.11
CA ASP A 116 -7.79 11.43 2.87
C ASP A 116 -7.18 10.01 2.80
N HIS A 117 -7.33 9.24 3.88
CA HIS A 117 -7.03 7.80 3.93
C HIS A 117 -8.29 6.93 4.00
N LEU A 118 -9.48 7.53 4.11
CA LEU A 118 -10.74 6.82 4.35
C LEU A 118 -11.87 7.19 3.37
N ALA A 119 -11.78 8.33 2.67
CA ALA A 119 -12.92 8.87 1.91
C ALA A 119 -13.50 7.87 0.91
N GLY A 120 -12.66 7.17 0.15
CA GLY A 120 -13.09 6.15 -0.80
C GLY A 120 -13.77 4.96 -0.13
N LEU A 121 -13.29 4.51 1.04
CA LEU A 121 -13.94 3.48 1.85
C LEU A 121 -15.33 3.92 2.29
N LEU A 122 -15.44 5.12 2.84
CA LEU A 122 -16.71 5.62 3.35
C LEU A 122 -17.75 5.74 2.23
N VAL A 123 -17.41 6.44 1.16
CA VAL A 123 -18.33 6.65 0.03
C VAL A 123 -18.61 5.34 -0.71
N GLY A 124 -17.59 4.51 -0.97
CA GLY A 124 -17.72 3.23 -1.65
C GLY A 124 -18.41 2.14 -0.83
N SER A 125 -18.57 2.33 0.49
CA SER A 125 -19.15 1.31 1.39
C SER A 125 -20.55 0.85 0.98
N VAL A 126 -21.31 1.69 0.29
CA VAL A 126 -22.66 1.34 -0.18
C VAL A 126 -22.62 0.16 -1.14
N ASP A 127 -21.68 0.19 -2.09
CA ASP A 127 -21.58 -0.81 -3.17
C ASP A 127 -20.49 -1.86 -2.93
N ASP A 128 -19.71 -1.73 -1.85
CA ASP A 128 -18.66 -2.70 -1.53
C ASP A 128 -19.23 -4.02 -0.97
N SER A 129 -18.40 -5.08 -0.93
CA SER A 129 -18.72 -6.37 -0.32
C SER A 129 -18.28 -6.45 1.14
N ALA A 130 -18.76 -7.47 1.86
CA ALA A 130 -18.35 -7.72 3.23
C ALA A 130 -16.87 -8.15 3.31
N LYS A 131 -16.06 -7.42 4.12
CA LYS A 131 -14.63 -7.67 4.30
C LYS A 131 -14.08 -7.02 5.58
N PRO A 132 -12.90 -7.44 6.06
CA PRO A 132 -12.30 -6.85 7.26
C PRO A 132 -11.67 -5.47 7.00
N LEU A 133 -11.72 -4.62 8.04
CA LEU A 133 -10.91 -3.44 8.23
C LEU A 133 -9.86 -3.75 9.32
N TYR A 134 -8.60 -3.68 8.95
CA TYR A 134 -7.47 -3.91 9.83
C TYR A 134 -6.85 -2.57 10.22
N ALA A 135 -6.72 -2.30 11.50
CA ALA A 135 -6.00 -1.15 12.04
C ALA A 135 -5.69 -1.36 13.52
N PHE A 136 -4.90 -0.48 14.10
CA PHE A 136 -4.80 -0.39 15.56
C PHE A 136 -6.15 0.03 16.17
N GLU A 137 -6.40 -0.42 17.39
CA GLU A 137 -7.67 -0.17 18.07
C GLU A 137 -8.07 1.31 18.12
N PRO A 138 -7.21 2.30 18.44
CA PRO A 138 -7.60 3.70 18.43
C PRO A 138 -8.08 4.21 17.06
N VAL A 139 -7.53 3.67 15.97
CA VAL A 139 -7.95 4.02 14.60
C VAL A 139 -9.34 3.47 14.32
N LEU A 140 -9.59 2.19 14.67
CA LEU A 140 -10.92 1.56 14.53
C LEU A 140 -11.97 2.29 15.36
N GLN A 141 -11.63 2.70 16.59
CA GLN A 141 -12.51 3.47 17.47
C GLN A 141 -12.84 4.85 16.89
N ASN A 142 -11.86 5.52 16.27
CA ASN A 142 -12.10 6.79 15.59
C ASN A 142 -13.04 6.63 14.37
N ILE A 143 -12.88 5.54 13.59
CA ILE A 143 -13.77 5.24 12.47
C ILE A 143 -15.18 4.98 12.95
N GLU A 144 -15.34 4.18 14.01
CA GLU A 144 -16.63 3.91 14.65
C GLU A 144 -17.33 5.18 15.13
N THR A 145 -16.58 6.02 15.86
CA THR A 145 -17.14 7.18 16.54
C THR A 145 -17.45 8.33 15.58
N ASN A 146 -16.58 8.58 14.63
CA ASN A 146 -16.64 9.79 13.81
C ASN A 146 -17.25 9.57 12.42
N TYR A 147 -17.25 8.35 11.91
CA TYR A 147 -17.71 8.08 10.54
C TYR A 147 -18.89 7.12 10.48
N PHE A 148 -18.73 5.85 10.89
CA PHE A 148 -19.82 4.86 10.83
C PHE A 148 -20.78 4.98 12.03
N ASN A 149 -21.43 6.13 12.18
CA ASN A 149 -22.16 6.51 13.39
C ASN A 149 -23.62 6.95 13.15
N TRP A 150 -24.15 6.82 11.93
CA TRP A 150 -25.47 7.26 11.49
C TRP A 150 -25.68 8.79 11.47
N GLN A 151 -24.67 9.57 11.83
CA GLN A 151 -24.67 11.01 11.70
C GLN A 151 -23.81 11.47 10.52
N SER A 152 -22.58 10.96 10.46
CA SER A 152 -21.65 11.22 9.36
C SER A 152 -21.91 10.29 8.19
N TRP A 153 -22.07 8.97 8.45
CA TRP A 153 -22.36 7.94 7.45
C TRP A 153 -23.11 6.76 8.09
N PRO A 154 -23.91 5.98 7.30
CA PRO A 154 -24.52 4.74 7.81
C PRO A 154 -23.49 3.80 8.41
N ASN A 155 -23.86 3.12 9.51
CA ASN A 155 -22.93 2.21 10.17
C ASN A 155 -22.80 0.88 9.41
N PHE A 156 -21.85 0.81 8.48
CA PHE A 156 -21.52 -0.40 7.75
C PHE A 156 -20.64 -1.38 8.53
N ALA A 157 -20.15 -1.01 9.73
CA ALA A 157 -19.29 -1.84 10.57
C ALA A 157 -20.10 -2.85 11.42
N ASP A 158 -19.35 -3.78 12.05
CA ASP A 158 -19.87 -4.77 12.99
C ASP A 158 -19.88 -4.29 14.45
N LYS A 159 -19.35 -3.09 14.70
CA LYS A 159 -19.31 -2.42 16.01
C LYS A 159 -20.00 -1.06 15.96
N GLY A 160 -20.16 -0.41 17.11
CA GLY A 160 -20.69 0.93 17.22
C GLY A 160 -22.21 1.01 17.25
N LYS A 161 -22.73 2.18 16.83
CA LYS A 161 -24.14 2.56 16.95
C LYS A 161 -25.06 1.67 16.11
N GLN A 162 -26.16 1.23 16.71
CA GLN A 162 -27.21 0.46 16.03
C GLN A 162 -28.06 1.31 15.09
N PRO A 163 -28.65 0.71 14.00
CA PRO A 163 -28.40 -0.65 13.53
C PRO A 163 -27.01 -0.79 12.89
N ARG A 164 -26.39 -1.96 13.03
CA ARG A 164 -25.12 -2.30 12.38
C ARG A 164 -25.38 -3.09 11.12
N LEU A 165 -24.83 -2.66 9.99
CA LEU A 165 -25.02 -3.33 8.70
C LEU A 165 -24.06 -4.50 8.49
N ASN A 166 -23.06 -4.65 9.37
CA ASN A 166 -22.11 -5.78 9.44
C ASN A 166 -21.39 -6.10 8.12
N LYS A 167 -21.19 -5.10 7.26
CA LYS A 167 -20.42 -5.24 6.03
C LYS A 167 -18.93 -5.30 6.34
N TYR A 168 -18.43 -4.40 7.19
CA TYR A 168 -17.04 -4.34 7.59
C TYR A 168 -16.84 -4.95 8.98
N GLN A 169 -15.91 -5.93 9.07
CA GLN A 169 -15.51 -6.52 10.33
C GLN A 169 -14.23 -5.83 10.83
N TYR A 170 -14.30 -5.20 11.98
CA TYR A 170 -13.13 -4.61 12.61
C TYR A 170 -12.19 -5.70 13.11
N ARG A 171 -10.95 -5.67 12.62
CA ARG A 171 -9.87 -6.58 13.00
C ARG A 171 -8.72 -5.76 13.59
N GLU A 172 -8.65 -5.75 14.89
CA GLU A 172 -7.57 -5.09 15.61
C GLU A 172 -6.22 -5.72 15.25
N LEU A 173 -5.25 -4.88 14.90
CA LEU A 173 -3.86 -5.25 14.78
C LEU A 173 -3.14 -4.91 16.09
N LEU A 174 -2.33 -5.83 16.56
CA LEU A 174 -1.45 -5.58 17.70
C LEU A 174 -0.05 -5.25 17.19
N PRO A 175 0.66 -4.29 17.81
CA PRO A 175 2.02 -3.95 17.39
C PRO A 175 2.93 -5.18 17.38
N ASP A 176 3.76 -5.33 16.35
CA ASP A 176 4.71 -6.44 16.17
C ASP A 176 4.07 -7.85 16.09
N LYS A 177 2.77 -7.96 15.92
CA LYS A 177 2.09 -9.26 15.80
C LYS A 177 1.68 -9.53 14.38
N LYS A 178 2.22 -10.63 13.85
CA LYS A 178 1.86 -11.15 12.53
C LYS A 178 0.44 -11.72 12.54
N GLN A 179 -0.39 -11.26 11.61
CA GLN A 179 -1.76 -11.71 11.43
C GLN A 179 -2.02 -12.06 9.96
N GLN A 180 -2.75 -13.15 9.71
CA GLN A 180 -3.15 -13.50 8.35
C GLN A 180 -4.25 -12.55 7.86
N ILE A 181 -4.12 -12.10 6.62
CA ILE A 181 -5.16 -11.34 5.93
C ILE A 181 -6.22 -12.32 5.42
N HIS A 182 -7.45 -12.10 5.86
CA HIS A 182 -8.57 -13.00 5.61
C HIS A 182 -8.78 -13.29 4.11
N ASN A 183 -9.01 -14.53 3.76
CA ASN A 183 -9.19 -15.02 2.38
C ASN A 183 -8.00 -14.70 1.44
N THR A 184 -6.79 -14.65 1.99
CA THR A 184 -5.53 -14.56 1.24
C THR A 184 -4.47 -15.44 1.87
N ASP A 185 -3.36 -15.66 1.14
CA ASP A 185 -2.14 -16.29 1.68
C ASP A 185 -1.14 -15.24 2.21
N MET A 186 -1.57 -13.97 2.28
CA MET A 186 -0.75 -12.88 2.82
C MET A 186 -0.90 -12.76 4.33
N PHE A 187 0.16 -12.22 4.93
CA PHE A 187 0.18 -11.81 6.34
C PHE A 187 0.51 -10.33 6.45
N VAL A 188 0.09 -9.72 7.54
CA VAL A 188 0.43 -8.35 7.89
C VAL A 188 1.00 -8.30 9.30
N THR A 189 2.05 -7.48 9.47
CA THR A 189 2.54 -7.04 10.78
C THR A 189 2.52 -5.52 10.80
N ALA A 190 1.86 -4.91 11.79
CA ALA A 190 1.72 -3.46 11.90
C ALA A 190 2.71 -2.88 12.92
N TYR A 191 3.29 -1.74 12.58
CA TYR A 191 4.18 -0.96 13.44
C TYR A 191 3.61 0.45 13.63
N PRO A 192 3.57 0.96 14.86
CA PRO A 192 3.07 2.31 15.11
C PRO A 192 4.03 3.37 14.56
N LEU A 193 3.48 4.38 13.92
CA LEU A 193 4.17 5.58 13.46
C LEU A 193 3.64 6.81 14.21
N SER A 194 4.38 7.94 14.12
CA SER A 194 3.95 9.24 14.65
C SER A 194 3.67 10.21 13.50
N HIS A 195 2.49 10.80 13.55
CA HIS A 195 2.05 11.80 12.58
C HIS A 195 1.53 13.04 13.32
N SER A 196 2.40 14.00 13.61
CA SER A 196 2.09 15.16 14.44
C SER A 196 1.50 14.78 15.81
N GLY A 197 2.09 13.77 16.45
CA GLY A 197 1.63 13.21 17.72
C GLY A 197 0.39 12.31 17.61
N GLN A 198 -0.21 12.16 16.42
CA GLN A 198 -1.28 11.19 16.18
C GLN A 198 -0.69 9.82 15.82
N LEU A 199 -1.41 8.76 16.17
CA LEU A 199 -1.06 7.40 15.80
C LEU A 199 -1.33 7.16 14.31
N SER A 200 -0.30 6.76 13.58
CA SER A 200 -0.37 6.18 12.25
C SER A 200 0.29 4.80 12.24
N SER A 201 0.30 4.12 11.11
CA SER A 201 0.77 2.74 11.00
C SER A 201 1.66 2.53 9.78
N ALA A 202 2.69 1.70 9.94
CA ALA A 202 3.37 1.04 8.85
C ALA A 202 2.92 -0.43 8.81
N PHE A 203 2.73 -0.97 7.62
CA PHE A 203 2.34 -2.35 7.37
C PHE A 203 3.45 -3.08 6.64
N VAL A 204 4.00 -4.13 7.25
CA VAL A 204 4.82 -5.14 6.59
C VAL A 204 3.87 -6.19 6.06
N ILE A 205 3.66 -6.21 4.74
CA ILE A 205 2.81 -7.16 4.04
C ILE A 205 3.69 -8.27 3.51
N GLU A 206 3.44 -9.50 3.95
CA GLU A 206 4.27 -10.66 3.66
C GLU A 206 3.50 -11.70 2.85
N TYR A 207 4.16 -12.23 1.84
CA TYR A 207 3.73 -13.42 1.11
C TYR A 207 4.92 -14.35 0.90
N GLN A 208 4.83 -15.60 1.36
CA GLN A 208 5.93 -16.55 1.40
C GLN A 208 7.15 -15.97 2.18
N ASN A 209 8.20 -15.57 1.47
CA ASN A 209 9.40 -14.98 2.07
C ASN A 209 9.58 -13.49 1.69
N ASP A 210 8.75 -12.99 0.78
CA ASP A 210 8.86 -11.63 0.27
C ASP A 210 7.98 -10.68 1.08
N ILE A 211 8.45 -9.45 1.25
CA ILE A 211 7.71 -8.39 1.94
C ILE A 211 7.64 -7.11 1.11
N VAL A 212 6.51 -6.42 1.23
CA VAL A 212 6.34 -5.03 0.84
C VAL A 212 6.04 -4.22 2.10
N LEU A 213 6.68 -3.07 2.22
CA LEU A 213 6.46 -2.15 3.31
C LEU A 213 5.59 -0.99 2.82
N CYS A 214 4.42 -0.80 3.44
CA CYS A 214 3.52 0.31 3.16
C CYS A 214 3.38 1.16 4.42
N LEU A 215 3.82 2.43 4.36
CA LEU A 215 3.68 3.38 5.44
C LEU A 215 2.50 4.32 5.17
N GLY A 216 1.70 4.55 6.21
CA GLY A 216 0.83 5.72 6.27
C GLY A 216 1.61 7.01 6.49
N ASP A 217 0.90 8.09 6.77
CA ASP A 217 1.52 9.38 7.04
C ASP A 217 2.43 9.30 8.26
N THR A 218 3.60 9.92 8.18
CA THR A 218 4.59 9.92 9.26
C THR A 218 5.49 11.13 9.22
N GLY A 219 5.84 11.66 10.39
CA GLY A 219 6.96 12.57 10.55
C GLY A 219 8.27 11.80 10.75
N ALA A 220 9.40 12.47 10.53
CA ALA A 220 10.70 11.91 10.89
C ALA A 220 10.85 11.81 12.41
N ASP A 221 11.45 10.73 12.90
CA ASP A 221 11.65 10.50 14.35
C ASP A 221 12.36 11.68 15.02
N SER A 222 13.32 12.31 14.34
CA SER A 222 14.07 13.47 14.83
C SER A 222 13.20 14.72 15.06
N ILE A 223 12.09 14.86 14.33
CA ILE A 223 11.13 15.96 14.43
C ILE A 223 10.02 15.64 15.40
N GLU A 224 9.47 14.43 15.31
CA GLU A 224 8.42 13.93 16.18
C GLU A 224 8.95 13.61 17.60
N GLN A 225 10.28 13.55 17.79
CA GLN A 225 10.97 13.19 19.04
C GLN A 225 10.56 11.79 19.56
N VAL A 226 10.53 10.83 18.66
CA VAL A 226 10.18 9.42 18.89
C VAL A 226 11.22 8.51 18.24
N ASP A 227 11.02 7.19 18.35
CA ASP A 227 11.84 6.14 17.74
C ASP A 227 11.02 5.14 16.93
N LYS A 228 9.92 5.59 16.33
CA LYS A 228 8.96 4.72 15.63
C LYS A 228 9.50 4.19 14.32
N LEU A 229 10.05 5.05 13.47
CA LEU A 229 10.72 4.65 12.24
C LEU A 229 11.98 3.83 12.55
N ALA A 230 12.77 4.23 13.54
CA ALA A 230 13.93 3.46 13.99
C ALA A 230 13.57 2.03 14.41
N SER A 231 12.49 1.87 15.17
CA SER A 231 11.99 0.54 15.58
C SER A 231 11.53 -0.30 14.40
N LEU A 232 10.83 0.31 13.43
CA LEU A 232 10.42 -0.34 12.18
C LEU A 232 11.65 -0.83 11.39
N TRP A 233 12.65 0.05 11.20
CA TRP A 233 13.87 -0.31 10.46
C TRP A 233 14.64 -1.46 11.12
N GLN A 234 14.69 -1.50 12.44
CA GLN A 234 15.28 -2.62 13.19
C GLN A 234 14.49 -3.92 12.98
N ALA A 235 13.17 -3.85 13.01
CA ALA A 235 12.32 -5.02 12.86
C ALA A 235 12.43 -5.67 11.47
N ILE A 236 12.52 -4.86 10.40
CA ILE A 236 12.63 -5.40 9.02
C ILE A 236 14.06 -5.76 8.61
N LYS A 237 15.10 -5.36 9.38
CA LYS A 237 16.50 -5.63 9.07
C LYS A 237 16.78 -7.07 8.61
N PRO A 238 16.28 -8.13 9.32
CA PRO A 238 16.58 -9.51 8.91
C PRO A 238 16.03 -9.85 7.51
N ALA A 239 14.88 -9.31 7.14
CA ALA A 239 14.25 -9.51 5.84
C ALA A 239 15.01 -8.77 4.73
N VAL A 240 15.42 -7.52 5.00
CA VAL A 240 16.20 -6.71 4.05
C VAL A 240 17.54 -7.40 3.72
N LEU A 241 18.28 -7.84 4.73
CA LEU A 241 19.57 -8.52 4.55
C LEU A 241 19.45 -9.86 3.79
N LYS A 242 18.26 -10.47 3.76
CA LYS A 242 17.97 -11.68 2.97
C LYS A 242 17.45 -11.37 1.57
N GLY A 243 17.35 -10.09 1.16
CA GLY A 243 16.78 -9.69 -0.12
C GLY A 243 15.27 -9.90 -0.25
N GLN A 244 14.56 -9.99 0.88
CA GLN A 244 13.12 -10.26 0.93
C GLN A 244 12.27 -8.99 0.78
N LEU A 245 12.83 -7.80 1.04
CA LEU A 245 12.12 -6.54 0.86
C LEU A 245 12.09 -6.16 -0.63
N LYS A 246 10.89 -6.08 -1.21
CA LYS A 246 10.68 -5.86 -2.64
C LYS A 246 10.34 -4.41 -2.99
N ALA A 247 9.68 -3.70 -2.09
CA ALA A 247 9.38 -2.27 -2.25
C ALA A 247 9.09 -1.61 -0.90
N ILE A 248 9.28 -0.30 -0.85
CA ILE A 248 8.80 0.57 0.23
C ILE A 248 7.86 1.60 -0.40
N ILE A 249 6.65 1.74 0.17
CA ILE A 249 5.74 2.84 -0.12
C ILE A 249 5.83 3.79 1.07
N ILE A 250 6.29 5.03 0.83
CA ILE A 250 6.53 6.04 1.87
C ILE A 250 6.12 7.42 1.36
N GLU A 251 5.63 8.26 2.25
CA GLU A 251 5.25 9.61 1.89
C GLU A 251 6.46 10.54 1.64
N SER A 252 6.24 11.57 0.81
CA SER A 252 7.01 12.81 0.79
C SER A 252 6.06 13.96 0.44
N SER A 253 5.33 14.44 1.43
CA SER A 253 4.19 15.33 1.23
C SER A 253 4.60 16.71 0.72
N PHE A 254 5.77 17.19 1.06
CA PHE A 254 6.26 18.53 0.71
C PHE A 254 7.67 18.49 0.12
N SER A 255 8.03 19.53 -0.65
CA SER A 255 9.42 19.76 -1.06
C SER A 255 10.27 20.29 0.09
N ASN A 256 11.60 20.23 -0.04
CA ASN A 256 12.57 20.63 1.02
C ASN A 256 12.44 22.09 1.48
N GLU A 257 11.80 22.95 0.70
CA GLU A 257 11.58 24.37 1.07
C GLU A 257 10.47 24.55 2.11
N ARG A 258 9.73 23.48 2.45
CA ARG A 258 8.71 23.56 3.50
C ARG A 258 9.38 23.73 4.85
N PRO A 259 9.09 24.80 5.61
CA PRO A 259 9.64 24.97 6.96
C PRO A 259 9.26 23.80 7.88
N THR A 260 10.21 23.36 8.72
CA THR A 260 10.04 22.22 9.61
C THR A 260 8.81 22.34 10.52
N ASN A 261 8.54 23.54 11.06
CA ASN A 261 7.39 23.80 11.92
C ASN A 261 6.03 23.81 11.17
N LEU A 262 6.05 23.64 9.85
CA LEU A 262 4.86 23.57 9.00
C LEU A 262 4.73 22.23 8.30
N LEU A 263 5.46 21.21 8.73
CA LEU A 263 5.38 19.85 8.17
C LEU A 263 4.13 19.09 8.63
N PHE A 264 3.61 19.40 9.83
CA PHE A 264 2.42 18.74 10.38
C PHE A 264 2.52 17.20 10.40
N GLY A 265 3.70 16.69 10.80
CA GLY A 265 3.93 15.25 10.88
C GLY A 265 4.15 14.56 9.51
N HIS A 266 4.67 15.30 8.53
CA HIS A 266 4.99 14.76 7.20
C HIS A 266 6.48 14.87 6.87
N LEU A 267 6.87 14.15 5.80
CA LEU A 267 8.24 14.11 5.30
C LEU A 267 8.45 15.05 4.12
N THR A 268 9.72 15.42 3.94
CA THR A 268 10.30 16.03 2.73
C THR A 268 11.31 15.07 2.12
N PRO A 269 11.76 15.28 0.86
CA PRO A 269 12.83 14.49 0.25
C PRO A 269 14.07 14.36 1.12
N GLN A 270 14.51 15.44 1.76
CA GLN A 270 15.65 15.41 2.68
C GLN A 270 15.41 14.47 3.86
N LEU A 271 14.22 14.51 4.47
CA LEU A 271 13.86 13.63 5.58
C LEU A 271 13.73 12.17 5.14
N VAL A 272 13.15 11.90 3.96
CA VAL A 272 13.12 10.54 3.38
C VAL A 272 14.56 10.03 3.20
N ASN A 273 15.45 10.82 2.60
CA ASN A 273 16.85 10.43 2.43
C ASN A 273 17.58 10.18 3.76
N GLN A 274 17.27 10.95 4.81
CA GLN A 274 17.77 10.71 6.16
C GLN A 274 17.29 9.39 6.75
N GLU A 275 16.01 9.05 6.59
CA GLU A 275 15.46 7.78 7.04
C GLU A 275 16.05 6.59 6.28
N ILE A 276 16.27 6.70 4.97
CA ILE A 276 16.97 5.68 4.17
C ILE A 276 18.43 5.54 4.61
N ALA A 277 19.12 6.65 4.89
CA ALA A 277 20.47 6.61 5.44
C ALA A 277 20.53 5.94 6.81
N PHE A 278 19.53 6.18 7.66
CA PHE A 278 19.43 5.53 8.96
C PHE A 278 19.14 4.03 8.84
N LEU A 279 18.27 3.63 7.92
CA LEU A 279 18.06 2.21 7.58
C LEU A 279 19.40 1.55 7.17
N VAL A 280 20.17 2.18 6.27
CA VAL A 280 21.48 1.66 5.86
C VAL A 280 22.45 1.54 7.04
N GLN A 281 22.47 2.53 7.93
CA GLN A 281 23.29 2.46 9.15
C GLN A 281 22.88 1.25 10.02
N ILE A 282 21.59 0.99 10.18
CA ILE A 282 21.08 -0.17 10.91
C ILE A 282 21.50 -1.48 10.23
N LEU A 283 21.38 -1.54 8.89
CA LEU A 283 21.75 -2.74 8.12
C LEU A 283 23.24 -3.06 8.24
N GLY A 284 24.09 -2.03 8.24
CA GLY A 284 25.55 -2.18 8.16
C GLY A 284 26.06 -2.59 6.78
N GLU A 285 25.18 -2.70 5.80
CA GLU A 285 25.46 -3.13 4.42
C GLU A 285 24.70 -2.25 3.42
N PRO A 286 25.34 -1.19 2.87
CA PRO A 286 24.69 -0.27 1.95
C PRO A 286 24.18 -0.92 0.65
N SER A 287 24.82 -2.01 0.21
CA SER A 287 24.42 -2.73 -1.01
C SER A 287 23.09 -3.46 -0.88
N ALA A 288 22.62 -3.73 0.34
CA ALA A 288 21.39 -4.48 0.61
C ALA A 288 20.11 -3.80 0.08
N ILE A 289 20.14 -2.48 -0.15
CA ILE A 289 19.00 -1.72 -0.68
C ILE A 289 19.26 -1.11 -2.06
N LYS A 290 20.39 -1.46 -2.70
CA LYS A 290 20.69 -0.92 -4.03
C LYS A 290 19.65 -1.38 -5.05
N GLY A 291 19.06 -0.40 -5.77
CA GLY A 291 17.99 -0.65 -6.73
C GLY A 291 16.61 -0.90 -6.13
N LEU A 292 16.48 -0.93 -4.78
CA LEU A 292 15.20 -1.12 -4.11
C LEU A 292 14.18 -0.06 -4.57
N PRO A 293 13.00 -0.46 -5.06
CA PRO A 293 11.92 0.46 -5.39
C PRO A 293 11.41 1.17 -4.14
N ILE A 294 11.43 2.50 -4.16
CA ILE A 294 10.82 3.36 -3.14
C ILE A 294 9.75 4.21 -3.82
N ILE A 295 8.49 3.83 -3.62
CA ILE A 295 7.32 4.49 -4.20
C ILE A 295 6.93 5.64 -3.29
N ILE A 296 6.99 6.85 -3.81
CA ILE A 296 6.74 8.08 -3.06
C ILE A 296 5.24 8.41 -3.11
N SER A 297 4.57 8.26 -1.98
CA SER A 297 3.14 8.52 -1.83
C SER A 297 2.85 9.92 -1.28
N HIS A 298 1.58 10.25 -1.19
CA HIS A 298 0.99 11.35 -0.41
C HIS A 298 1.53 12.75 -0.75
N ILE A 299 2.00 12.98 -2.00
CA ILE A 299 2.46 14.31 -2.41
C ILE A 299 1.29 15.29 -2.39
N LYS A 300 1.40 16.36 -1.59
CA LYS A 300 0.35 17.38 -1.50
C LYS A 300 0.35 18.28 -2.74
N PRO A 301 -0.79 18.37 -3.45
CA PRO A 301 -0.91 19.20 -4.65
C PRO A 301 -0.66 20.70 -4.36
N VAL A 302 0.02 21.38 -5.27
CA VAL A 302 0.20 22.82 -5.23
C VAL A 302 -0.89 23.48 -6.07
N LEU A 303 -1.79 24.23 -5.43
CA LEU A 303 -2.92 24.91 -6.10
C LEU A 303 -2.54 26.30 -6.68
N ARG A 304 -1.31 26.76 -6.43
CA ARG A 304 -0.81 28.01 -7.02
C ARG A 304 -0.40 27.75 -8.47
N ARG A 305 -0.57 28.76 -9.32
CA ARG A 305 -0.06 28.67 -10.70
C ARG A 305 1.45 28.40 -10.68
N PRO A 306 1.94 27.48 -11.53
CA PRO A 306 3.38 27.30 -11.71
C PRO A 306 4.04 28.62 -12.12
N ASN A 307 5.31 28.78 -11.78
CA ASN A 307 6.09 29.91 -12.30
C ASN A 307 6.14 29.82 -13.83
N PRO A 308 5.65 30.81 -14.57
CA PRO A 308 5.60 30.74 -16.03
C PRO A 308 6.99 30.64 -16.68
N THR A 309 8.05 31.03 -15.98
CA THR A 309 9.43 30.94 -16.46
C THR A 309 10.11 29.62 -16.11
N ASN A 310 9.55 28.86 -15.18
CA ASN A 310 10.02 27.49 -14.81
C ASN A 310 8.83 26.65 -14.32
N PRO A 311 8.10 25.99 -15.23
CA PRO A 311 6.86 25.28 -14.93
C PRO A 311 7.08 23.89 -14.34
N VAL A 312 8.06 23.69 -13.45
CA VAL A 312 8.33 22.40 -12.79
C VAL A 312 7.17 22.04 -11.86
N THR A 313 6.64 20.86 -12.01
CA THR A 313 5.58 20.30 -11.12
C THR A 313 6.16 19.98 -9.74
N ILE A 314 5.30 19.88 -8.72
CA ILE A 314 5.73 19.48 -7.38
C ILE A 314 6.31 18.04 -7.37
N GLN A 315 5.78 17.16 -8.20
CA GLN A 315 6.24 15.79 -8.37
C GLN A 315 7.68 15.75 -8.95
N GLU A 316 7.92 16.48 -10.04
CA GLU A 316 9.25 16.59 -10.64
C GLU A 316 10.25 17.19 -9.67
N LYS A 317 9.82 18.20 -8.90
CA LYS A 317 10.67 18.85 -7.91
C LYS A 317 11.06 17.90 -6.78
N ILE A 318 10.09 17.15 -6.22
CA ILE A 318 10.33 16.16 -5.17
C ILE A 318 11.27 15.06 -5.69
N LEU A 319 11.03 14.54 -6.90
CA LEU A 319 11.90 13.53 -7.50
C LEU A 319 13.33 14.03 -7.67
N ALA A 320 13.50 15.27 -8.18
CA ALA A 320 14.81 15.88 -8.34
C ALA A 320 15.55 16.02 -7.00
N GLN A 321 14.84 16.39 -5.93
CA GLN A 321 15.42 16.53 -4.59
C GLN A 321 15.80 15.18 -3.97
N LEU A 322 14.97 14.13 -4.16
CA LEU A 322 15.27 12.77 -3.72
C LEU A 322 16.51 12.20 -4.43
N THR A 323 16.59 12.39 -5.75
CA THR A 323 17.66 11.81 -6.56
C THR A 323 19.00 12.55 -6.42
N ALA A 324 18.97 13.85 -6.09
CA ALA A 324 20.17 14.63 -5.87
C ALA A 324 21.03 14.13 -4.70
N GLU A 325 20.40 13.50 -3.69
CA GLU A 325 21.06 12.97 -2.49
C GLU A 325 20.74 11.47 -2.31
N ASN A 326 21.07 10.65 -3.32
CA ASN A 326 20.81 9.21 -3.32
C ASN A 326 22.11 8.38 -3.36
N PRO A 327 22.94 8.42 -2.30
CA PRO A 327 24.22 7.72 -2.29
C PRO A 327 24.10 6.19 -2.27
N PHE A 328 22.94 5.66 -1.90
CA PHE A 328 22.71 4.21 -1.77
C PHE A 328 22.12 3.58 -3.02
N GLY A 329 21.78 4.40 -4.04
CA GLY A 329 21.30 3.94 -5.33
C GLY A 329 19.95 3.21 -5.26
N VAL A 330 19.04 3.64 -4.37
CA VAL A 330 17.66 3.19 -4.37
C VAL A 330 16.92 3.75 -5.60
N ASN A 331 15.83 3.13 -6.01
CA ASN A 331 15.04 3.58 -7.15
C ASN A 331 13.79 4.34 -6.68
N TYR A 332 13.85 5.67 -6.67
CA TYR A 332 12.69 6.51 -6.34
C TYR A 332 11.70 6.57 -7.48
N ILE A 333 10.44 6.25 -7.18
CA ILE A 333 9.32 6.23 -8.12
C ILE A 333 8.27 7.23 -7.66
N ILE A 334 7.91 8.20 -8.51
CA ILE A 334 6.73 9.03 -8.30
C ILE A 334 5.57 8.36 -9.04
N PRO A 335 4.58 7.81 -8.32
CA PRO A 335 3.49 7.08 -8.94
C PRO A 335 2.49 8.00 -9.64
N GLU A 336 1.91 7.51 -10.73
CA GLU A 336 0.67 8.05 -11.28
C GLU A 336 -0.53 7.23 -10.79
N GLN A 337 -1.68 7.88 -10.61
CA GLN A 337 -2.91 7.16 -10.25
C GLN A 337 -3.27 6.15 -11.34
N GLY A 338 -3.55 4.93 -10.93
CA GLY A 338 -3.84 3.81 -11.82
C GLY A 338 -2.62 3.02 -12.25
N GLN A 339 -1.41 3.46 -11.99
CA GLN A 339 -0.17 2.81 -12.43
C GLN A 339 0.07 1.49 -11.69
N TYR A 340 0.58 0.51 -12.43
CA TYR A 340 0.91 -0.84 -11.98
C TYR A 340 2.43 -1.06 -11.96
N TRP A 341 2.91 -1.81 -10.98
CA TRP A 341 4.27 -2.37 -10.90
C TRP A 341 4.22 -3.83 -10.50
N HIS A 342 5.11 -4.60 -11.09
CA HIS A 342 5.55 -5.87 -10.55
C HIS A 342 6.91 -5.66 -9.87
N VAL A 343 7.05 -6.09 -8.61
CA VAL A 343 8.29 -6.00 -7.81
C VAL A 343 8.71 -7.39 -7.34
N GLU A 344 9.96 -7.79 -7.66
CA GLU A 344 10.51 -9.13 -7.39
C GLU A 344 11.91 -9.11 -6.76
#